data_03b2aab7f8bfb3eed0a08b06578db848
#
_entry.id   03b2aab7f8bfb3eed0a08b06578db848
#
_cell.length_a   1.000
_cell.length_b   1.000
_cell.length_c   1.000
_cell.angle_alpha   90.00
_cell.angle_beta   90.00
_cell.angle_gamma   90.00
#
_symmetry.space_group_name_H-M   'P 1'
#
loop_
_entity.id
_entity.type
_entity.pdbx_description
1 polymer ?
#
loop_
_entity_poly.entity_id
_entity_poly.type
_entity_poly.pdbx_seq_one_letter_code
_entity_poly.pdbx_strand_id
1 'polypeptide(L)'
;MRALGVVAATAVILVLGGGRVSLAAGDAAKGDTAFQKYCTGCHGAKGKGDGPMSAALNPKVKDLSNKTYNGSLKDDYLIKIIKNGGEAVGKSPMMPKASALKDGEVADVIAYIRSLAK
;
A
#
# COMPACT_ATOMS: atom_id res chain seq x y z
N MET A 1 40.63 57.03 19.30
CA MET A 1 40.08 56.32 18.13
C MET A 1 39.44 55.03 18.64
N ARG A 2 38.13 54.99 18.66
CA ARG A 2 37.40 53.82 19.15
C ARG A 2 36.96 53.01 17.94
N ALA A 3 37.45 51.76 17.82
CA ALA A 3 37.02 50.83 16.81
C ALA A 3 35.72 50.15 17.30
N LEU A 4 34.62 50.38 16.60
CA LEU A 4 33.38 49.67 16.80
C LEU A 4 33.49 48.30 16.12
N GLY A 5 33.53 47.26 16.95
CA GLY A 5 33.43 45.90 16.47
C GLY A 5 31.99 45.59 16.08
N VAL A 6 31.81 45.28 14.78
CA VAL A 6 30.54 44.77 14.28
C VAL A 6 30.47 43.28 14.62
N VAL A 7 29.59 42.93 15.55
CA VAL A 7 29.26 41.54 15.82
C VAL A 7 28.24 41.09 14.77
N ALA A 8 28.71 40.31 13.82
CA ALA A 8 27.81 39.65 12.86
C ALA A 8 27.12 38.49 13.58
N ALA A 9 25.83 38.65 13.86
CA ALA A 9 24.99 37.58 14.35
C ALA A 9 24.64 36.66 13.16
N THR A 10 25.32 35.54 13.08
CA THR A 10 24.93 34.46 12.15
C THR A 10 23.65 33.78 12.67
N ALA A 11 22.53 34.07 12.03
CA ALA A 11 21.29 33.36 12.29
C ALA A 11 21.42 31.95 11.72
N VAL A 12 21.54 30.95 12.59
CA VAL A 12 21.42 29.54 12.18
C VAL A 12 19.94 29.26 11.94
N ILE A 13 19.58 29.21 10.67
CA ILE A 13 18.24 28.74 10.26
C ILE A 13 18.24 27.23 10.44
N LEU A 14 17.66 26.77 11.54
CA LEU A 14 17.36 25.37 11.76
C LEU A 14 16.19 24.99 10.83
N VAL A 15 16.51 24.45 9.64
CA VAL A 15 15.50 23.84 8.78
C VAL A 15 15.07 22.54 9.45
N LEU A 16 14.01 22.62 10.23
CA LEU A 16 13.26 21.44 10.65
C LEU A 16 12.62 20.85 9.40
N GLY A 17 13.36 19.96 8.75
CA GLY A 17 12.81 19.10 7.71
C GLY A 17 11.71 18.27 8.34
N GLY A 18 10.47 18.72 8.20
CA GLY A 18 9.29 17.94 8.56
C GLY A 18 9.27 16.69 7.69
N GLY A 19 9.88 15.61 8.14
CA GLY A 19 9.73 14.31 7.55
C GLY A 19 8.25 13.95 7.62
N ARG A 20 7.56 14.06 6.49
CA ARG A 20 6.25 13.44 6.35
C ARG A 20 6.48 11.94 6.43
N VAL A 21 6.17 11.35 7.58
CA VAL A 21 6.04 9.90 7.68
C VAL A 21 4.84 9.53 6.82
N SER A 22 5.10 9.17 5.57
CA SER A 22 4.08 8.58 4.71
C SER A 22 3.82 7.18 5.23
N LEU A 23 2.68 6.98 5.93
CA LEU A 23 2.20 5.66 6.35
C LEU A 23 1.91 4.73 5.17
N ALA A 24 1.91 5.26 3.93
CA ALA A 24 1.68 4.54 2.69
C ALA A 24 2.97 4.10 1.97
N ALA A 25 4.16 4.40 2.51
CA ALA A 25 5.42 4.01 1.91
C ALA A 25 5.80 2.58 2.32
N GLY A 26 5.14 1.60 1.71
CA GLY A 26 5.50 0.20 1.83
C GLY A 26 6.63 -0.19 0.87
N ASP A 27 7.24 -1.33 1.13
CA ASP A 27 8.26 -1.97 0.29
C ASP A 27 7.58 -2.96 -0.66
N ALA A 28 7.57 -2.67 -1.96
CA ALA A 28 6.91 -3.51 -2.96
C ALA A 28 7.53 -4.91 -3.07
N ALA A 29 8.84 -5.06 -2.85
CA ALA A 29 9.51 -6.37 -2.89
C ALA A 29 9.07 -7.25 -1.71
N LYS A 30 8.96 -6.67 -0.52
CA LYS A 30 8.39 -7.37 0.65
C LYS A 30 6.90 -7.66 0.44
N GLY A 31 6.18 -6.73 -0.16
CA GLY A 31 4.78 -6.89 -0.51
C GLY A 31 4.54 -8.00 -1.51
N ASP A 32 5.42 -8.18 -2.48
CA ASP A 32 5.38 -9.32 -3.40
C ASP A 32 5.46 -10.64 -2.64
N THR A 33 6.43 -10.78 -1.76
CA THR A 33 6.59 -11.99 -0.94
C THR A 33 5.32 -12.32 -0.14
N ALA A 34 4.74 -11.33 0.52
CA ALA A 34 3.50 -11.51 1.29
C ALA A 34 2.30 -11.80 0.37
N PHE A 35 2.20 -11.13 -0.75
CA PHE A 35 1.13 -11.34 -1.74
C PHE A 35 1.17 -12.75 -2.33
N GLN A 36 2.36 -13.23 -2.70
CA GLN A 36 2.53 -14.61 -3.19
C GLN A 36 2.09 -15.65 -2.15
N LYS A 37 2.32 -15.37 -0.89
CA LYS A 37 1.98 -16.29 0.19
C LYS A 37 0.48 -16.33 0.52
N TYR A 38 -0.20 -15.18 0.49
CA TYR A 38 -1.55 -15.05 1.06
C TYR A 38 -2.65 -14.69 0.06
N CYS A 39 -2.31 -14.20 -1.13
CA CYS A 39 -3.29 -13.56 -2.01
C CYS A 39 -3.45 -14.28 -3.36
N THR A 40 -2.46 -15.02 -3.80
CA THR A 40 -2.41 -15.59 -5.16
C THR A 40 -3.44 -16.67 -5.44
N GLY A 41 -3.95 -17.35 -4.42
CA GLY A 41 -4.98 -18.37 -4.59
C GLY A 41 -6.21 -17.88 -5.36
N CYS A 42 -6.58 -16.62 -5.13
CA CYS A 42 -7.68 -15.94 -5.82
C CYS A 42 -7.20 -14.90 -6.82
N HIS A 43 -6.27 -14.04 -6.41
CA HIS A 43 -5.82 -12.90 -7.21
C HIS A 43 -4.84 -13.27 -8.34
N GLY A 44 -4.19 -14.42 -8.27
CA GLY A 44 -3.14 -14.81 -9.23
C GLY A 44 -1.80 -14.18 -8.93
N ALA A 45 -0.71 -14.77 -9.44
CA ALA A 45 0.66 -14.36 -9.15
C ALA A 45 0.98 -12.93 -9.58
N LYS A 46 0.28 -12.39 -10.57
CA LYS A 46 0.41 -11.02 -11.09
C LYS A 46 -0.83 -10.16 -10.80
N GLY A 47 -1.69 -10.62 -9.91
CA GLY A 47 -2.89 -9.88 -9.52
C GLY A 47 -3.97 -9.75 -10.59
N LYS A 48 -3.94 -10.60 -11.61
CA LYS A 48 -4.89 -10.54 -12.74
C LYS A 48 -6.28 -11.11 -12.44
N GLY A 49 -6.48 -11.64 -11.25
CA GLY A 49 -7.74 -12.29 -10.88
C GLY A 49 -7.86 -13.72 -11.42
N ASP A 50 -6.76 -14.31 -11.81
CA ASP A 50 -6.66 -15.63 -12.46
C ASP A 50 -6.07 -16.71 -11.54
N GLY A 51 -6.15 -16.53 -10.23
CA GLY A 51 -5.71 -17.55 -9.28
C GLY A 51 -6.52 -18.85 -9.42
N PRO A 52 -5.97 -19.98 -8.94
CA PRO A 52 -6.61 -21.29 -9.12
C PRO A 52 -8.01 -21.38 -8.49
N MET A 53 -8.29 -20.57 -7.48
CA MET A 53 -9.61 -20.51 -6.82
C MET A 53 -10.58 -19.54 -7.49
N SER A 54 -10.11 -18.69 -8.41
CA SER A 54 -10.92 -17.59 -8.97
C SER A 54 -12.10 -18.08 -9.83
N ALA A 55 -11.95 -19.23 -10.49
CA ALA A 55 -12.99 -19.78 -11.35
C ALA A 55 -14.29 -20.10 -10.59
N ALA A 56 -14.19 -20.46 -9.32
CA ALA A 56 -15.32 -20.79 -8.47
C ALA A 56 -15.97 -19.55 -7.81
N LEU A 57 -15.40 -18.36 -7.98
CA LEU A 57 -15.85 -17.16 -7.30
C LEU A 57 -16.86 -16.36 -8.16
N ASN A 58 -17.89 -15.89 -7.51
CA ASN A 58 -18.88 -14.98 -8.07
C ASN A 58 -19.24 -13.92 -7.02
N PRO A 59 -19.02 -12.61 -7.29
CA PRO A 59 -18.47 -12.04 -8.54
C PRO A 59 -17.00 -12.43 -8.78
N LYS A 60 -16.58 -12.30 -10.03
CA LYS A 60 -15.19 -12.59 -10.43
C LYS A 60 -14.20 -11.67 -9.73
N VAL A 61 -13.03 -12.22 -9.42
CA VAL A 61 -11.90 -11.45 -8.87
C VAL A 61 -11.43 -10.43 -9.90
N LYS A 62 -11.26 -9.19 -9.45
CA LYS A 62 -10.86 -8.09 -10.33
C LYS A 62 -9.38 -8.16 -10.69
N ASP A 63 -9.06 -7.67 -11.87
CA ASP A 63 -7.69 -7.55 -12.35
C ASP A 63 -7.00 -6.32 -11.73
N LEU A 64 -6.13 -6.55 -10.75
CA LEU A 64 -5.37 -5.51 -10.08
C LEU A 64 -4.27 -4.91 -10.95
N SER A 65 -3.90 -5.57 -12.06
CA SER A 65 -2.93 -5.04 -13.01
C SER A 65 -3.53 -4.02 -13.98
N ASN A 66 -4.85 -3.96 -14.07
CA ASN A 66 -5.53 -2.94 -14.87
C ASN A 66 -5.28 -1.55 -14.28
N LYS A 67 -4.61 -0.68 -15.03
CA LYS A 67 -4.18 0.64 -14.57
C LYS A 67 -5.34 1.52 -14.09
N THR A 68 -6.43 1.56 -14.83
CA THR A 68 -7.60 2.37 -14.49
C THR A 68 -8.26 1.87 -13.20
N TYR A 69 -8.48 0.58 -13.10
CA TYR A 69 -9.07 -0.02 -11.91
C TYR A 69 -8.16 0.17 -10.68
N ASN A 70 -6.89 -0.18 -10.81
CA ASN A 70 -5.91 -0.02 -9.73
C ASN A 70 -5.85 1.43 -9.23
N GLY A 71 -5.79 2.39 -10.15
CA GLY A 71 -5.76 3.82 -9.82
C GLY A 71 -7.05 4.33 -9.16
N SER A 72 -8.18 3.66 -9.35
CA SER A 72 -9.44 4.01 -8.70
C SER A 72 -9.52 3.56 -7.23
N LEU A 73 -8.68 2.62 -6.83
CA LEU A 73 -8.67 2.08 -5.47
C LEU A 73 -7.88 3.01 -4.55
N LYS A 74 -8.55 3.58 -3.57
CA LYS A 74 -7.92 4.43 -2.56
C LYS A 74 -7.16 3.58 -1.53
N ASP A 75 -6.10 4.13 -0.96
CA ASP A 75 -5.29 3.42 0.03
C ASP A 75 -6.11 3.01 1.25
N ASP A 76 -6.97 3.88 1.75
CA ASP A 76 -7.86 3.57 2.88
C ASP A 76 -8.77 2.37 2.59
N TYR A 77 -9.28 2.29 1.37
CA TYR A 77 -10.07 1.14 0.92
C TYR A 77 -9.23 -0.14 0.90
N LEU A 78 -8.02 -0.08 0.35
CA LEU A 78 -7.11 -1.24 0.28
C LEU A 78 -6.70 -1.70 1.68
N ILE A 79 -6.38 -0.78 2.58
CA ILE A 79 -6.09 -1.11 3.98
C ILE A 79 -7.27 -1.85 4.60
N LYS A 80 -8.47 -1.31 4.45
CA LYS A 80 -9.68 -1.86 5.06
C LYS A 80 -10.03 -3.25 4.51
N ILE A 81 -10.00 -3.42 3.19
CA ILE A 81 -10.35 -4.72 2.57
C ILE A 81 -9.31 -5.81 2.92
N ILE A 82 -8.03 -5.47 2.96
CA ILE A 82 -6.98 -6.43 3.31
C ILE A 82 -7.07 -6.82 4.79
N LYS A 83 -7.23 -5.84 5.67
CA LYS A 83 -7.27 -6.09 7.13
C LYS A 83 -8.57 -6.73 7.60
N ASN A 84 -9.69 -6.36 7.01
CA ASN A 84 -11.02 -6.71 7.52
C ASN A 84 -11.83 -7.61 6.57
N GLY A 85 -11.33 -7.87 5.37
CA GLY A 85 -12.00 -8.70 4.38
C GLY A 85 -12.98 -7.94 3.49
N GLY A 86 -13.48 -8.62 2.45
CA GLY A 86 -14.34 -8.02 1.45
C GLY A 86 -15.68 -7.55 1.98
N GLU A 87 -16.27 -8.29 2.88
CA GLU A 87 -17.57 -7.95 3.49
C GLU A 87 -17.55 -6.59 4.19
N ALA A 88 -16.44 -6.25 4.86
CA ALA A 88 -16.29 -4.98 5.57
C ALA A 88 -16.35 -3.73 4.67
N VAL A 89 -16.21 -3.90 3.37
CA VAL A 89 -16.29 -2.83 2.36
C VAL A 89 -17.43 -3.05 1.36
N GLY A 90 -18.38 -3.92 1.69
CA GLY A 90 -19.53 -4.24 0.82
C GLY A 90 -19.17 -5.05 -0.42
N LYS A 91 -18.08 -5.81 -0.36
CA LYS A 91 -17.61 -6.72 -1.42
C LYS A 91 -17.80 -8.18 -0.99
N SER A 92 -17.26 -9.11 -1.80
CA SER A 92 -17.44 -10.53 -1.56
C SER A 92 -16.93 -10.97 -0.18
N PRO A 93 -17.75 -11.71 0.60
CA PRO A 93 -17.30 -12.32 1.85
C PRO A 93 -16.27 -13.44 1.62
N MET A 94 -16.11 -13.89 0.38
CA MET A 94 -15.11 -14.88 0.01
C MET A 94 -13.67 -14.34 0.05
N MET A 95 -13.50 -13.01 0.06
CA MET A 95 -12.21 -12.42 0.37
C MET A 95 -12.06 -12.31 1.89
N PRO A 96 -11.27 -13.19 2.52
CA PRO A 96 -11.09 -13.17 3.96
C PRO A 96 -10.18 -12.02 4.40
N LYS A 97 -10.27 -11.67 5.66
CA LYS A 97 -9.29 -10.76 6.28
C LYS A 97 -7.90 -11.41 6.32
N ALA A 98 -6.87 -10.64 6.01
CA ALA A 98 -5.48 -11.09 6.07
C ALA A 98 -4.92 -10.94 7.50
N SER A 99 -5.44 -11.75 8.43
CA SER A 99 -5.10 -11.67 9.87
C SER A 99 -3.63 -11.93 10.18
N ALA A 100 -2.92 -12.63 9.28
CA ALA A 100 -1.51 -12.92 9.45
C ALA A 100 -0.59 -11.72 9.18
N LEU A 101 -1.11 -10.67 8.52
CA LEU A 101 -0.32 -9.48 8.16
C LEU A 101 -0.35 -8.44 9.27
N LYS A 102 0.82 -7.95 9.64
CA LYS A 102 0.98 -6.74 10.47
C LYS A 102 0.73 -5.49 9.63
N ASP A 103 0.48 -4.35 10.28
CA ASP A 103 0.19 -3.09 9.59
C ASP A 103 1.27 -2.67 8.59
N GLY A 104 2.55 -2.83 8.94
CA GLY A 104 3.67 -2.58 8.02
C GLY A 104 3.66 -3.50 6.80
N GLU A 105 3.30 -4.75 6.97
CA GLU A 105 3.19 -5.72 5.87
C GLU A 105 1.98 -5.43 4.97
N VAL A 106 0.89 -4.91 5.51
CA VAL A 106 -0.24 -4.42 4.73
C VAL A 106 0.19 -3.27 3.81
N ALA A 107 0.98 -2.32 4.32
CA ALA A 107 1.55 -1.24 3.52
C ALA A 107 2.47 -1.78 2.41
N ASP A 108 3.27 -2.79 2.68
CA ASP A 108 4.13 -3.45 1.69
C ASP A 108 3.29 -4.11 0.59
N VAL A 109 2.23 -4.82 0.94
CA VAL A 109 1.29 -5.45 -0.02
C VAL A 109 0.63 -4.39 -0.89
N ILE A 110 0.21 -3.27 -0.33
CA ILE A 110 -0.37 -2.17 -1.11
C ILE A 110 0.65 -1.60 -2.09
N ALA A 111 1.91 -1.40 -1.68
CA ALA A 111 2.98 -0.96 -2.57
C ALA A 111 3.18 -1.94 -3.74
N TYR A 112 3.14 -3.24 -3.47
CA TYR A 112 3.20 -4.26 -4.51
C TYR A 112 1.99 -4.19 -5.45
N ILE A 113 0.76 -4.09 -4.92
CA ILE A 113 -0.45 -3.95 -5.73
C ILE A 113 -0.34 -2.74 -6.66
N ARG A 114 0.15 -1.60 -6.17
CA ARG A 114 0.37 -0.41 -6.99
C ARG A 114 1.37 -0.65 -8.11
N SER A 115 2.40 -1.45 -7.85
CA SER A 115 3.42 -1.80 -8.85
C SER A 115 2.91 -2.68 -9.99
N LEU A 116 1.78 -3.38 -9.79
CA LEU A 116 1.16 -4.23 -10.80
C LEU A 116 0.48 -3.45 -11.93
N ALA A 117 0.11 -2.20 -11.70
CA ALA A 117 -0.63 -1.37 -12.66
C ALA A 117 0.19 -1.09 -13.92
N LYS A 118 -0.36 -1.42 -15.09
CA LYS A 118 0.27 -1.24 -16.39
C LYS A 118 -0.71 -0.66 -17.40
#